data_911f32fa5981cff749b75243d60210d7
#
_entry.id   911f32fa5981cff749b75243d60210d7
#
_cell.length_a   1.000
_cell.length_b   1.000
_cell.length_c   1.000
_cell.angle_alpha   90.00
_cell.angle_beta   90.00
_cell.angle_gamma   90.00
#
_symmetry.space_group_name_H-M   'P 1'
#
loop_
_entity.id
_entity.type
_entity.pdbx_description
1 polymer ?
#
loop_
_entity_poly.entity_id
_entity_poly.type
_entity_poly.pdbx_seq_one_letter_code
_entity_poly.pdbx_strand_id
1 'polypeptide(L)'
;LDYLVPADIEIQVGQRCLVPLGTRKVVGIVVGFSEESRFSKLREVISRVDDIAPLSFGWLALTSFAARYYQSGWGQVAIPALPKFFRKLPGKLHERSLERLRKEKKRAVKEPSEKPHLNSEQSAIVEEFQMDGAFYPALIFGITGSGKTEVYLHLMEKVLLSDPAAQVLLMVPEINLTPQLVERVQSRFPQLEVVSWNSGMAEGQKASSWLACHEGRARILVGTRLSVFASFKSLKLILVDEEHDPSFKSQEGVRYNARDLALKRASIEKIPIVLGSATPSLESYKNALEGKFKLFKLTQRANSNAHLPELSLVDIRKDK
;
A
#
# COMPACT_ATOMS: atom_id res chain seq x y z
N LEU A 1 2.44 18.94 18.49
CA LEU A 1 1.79 20.23 18.85
C LEU A 1 0.55 19.92 19.66
N ASP A 2 0.36 20.67 20.76
CA ASP A 2 -0.73 20.49 21.69
C ASP A 2 -1.75 21.62 21.49
N TYR A 3 -3.02 21.25 21.57
CA TYR A 3 -4.15 22.16 21.45
C TYR A 3 -5.20 21.84 22.50
N LEU A 4 -5.91 22.85 22.97
CA LEU A 4 -7.11 22.66 23.79
C LEU A 4 -8.26 22.19 22.90
N VAL A 5 -9.04 21.25 23.41
CA VAL A 5 -10.29 20.83 22.77
C VAL A 5 -11.44 21.53 23.47
N PRO A 6 -12.18 22.43 22.78
CA PRO A 6 -13.37 23.05 23.34
C PRO A 6 -14.42 22.01 23.75
N ALA A 7 -15.17 22.27 24.82
CA ALA A 7 -16.13 21.32 25.36
C ALA A 7 -17.30 20.97 24.41
N ASP A 8 -17.56 21.83 23.45
CA ASP A 8 -18.59 21.65 22.40
C ASP A 8 -18.08 20.90 21.16
N ILE A 9 -16.77 20.54 21.10
CA ILE A 9 -16.18 19.82 20.00
C ILE A 9 -15.80 18.41 20.43
N GLU A 10 -16.58 17.44 20.02
CA GLU A 10 -16.25 16.03 20.20
C GLU A 10 -15.31 15.56 19.08
N ILE A 11 -14.09 15.12 19.45
CA ILE A 11 -13.09 14.59 18.52
C ILE A 11 -12.49 13.29 19.04
N GLN A 12 -11.94 12.49 18.14
CA GLN A 12 -11.32 11.21 18.49
C GLN A 12 -9.96 11.02 17.80
N VAL A 13 -9.16 10.09 18.30
CA VAL A 13 -7.86 9.75 17.71
C VAL A 13 -8.06 9.29 16.26
N GLY A 14 -7.19 9.76 15.37
CA GLY A 14 -7.26 9.50 13.93
C GLY A 14 -8.13 10.51 13.16
N GLN A 15 -8.93 11.32 13.85
CA GLN A 15 -9.77 12.30 13.20
C GLN A 15 -8.96 13.52 12.73
N ARG A 16 -9.39 14.11 11.64
CA ARG A 16 -8.82 15.36 11.17
C ARG A 16 -9.52 16.54 11.84
N CYS A 17 -8.75 17.54 12.16
CA CYS A 17 -9.27 18.78 12.78
C CYS A 17 -8.61 20.01 12.14
N LEU A 18 -9.30 21.12 12.22
CA LEU A 18 -8.79 22.42 11.83
C LEU A 18 -8.15 23.07 13.05
N VAL A 19 -6.88 23.45 12.91
CA VAL A 19 -6.10 24.07 13.98
C VAL A 19 -5.37 25.32 13.51
N PRO A 20 -5.13 26.30 14.42
CA PRO A 20 -4.31 27.45 14.10
C PRO A 20 -2.81 27.07 14.17
N LEU A 21 -2.06 27.39 13.11
CA LEU A 21 -0.60 27.24 13.09
C LEU A 21 0.04 28.58 12.68
N GLY A 22 0.65 29.30 13.63
CA GLY A 22 1.05 30.69 13.41
C GLY A 22 -0.17 31.55 13.08
N THR A 23 -0.15 32.24 11.94
CA THR A 23 -1.27 33.04 11.43
C THR A 23 -2.21 32.26 10.49
N ARG A 24 -1.89 30.99 10.20
CA ARG A 24 -2.65 30.16 9.24
C ARG A 24 -3.54 29.16 9.97
N LYS A 25 -4.60 28.76 9.28
CA LYS A 25 -5.41 27.59 9.66
C LYS A 25 -4.95 26.41 8.82
N VAL A 26 -4.74 25.26 9.46
CA VAL A 26 -4.25 24.06 8.78
C VAL A 26 -5.06 22.84 9.24
N VAL A 27 -5.11 21.80 8.40
CA VAL A 27 -5.67 20.51 8.79
C VAL A 27 -4.61 19.74 9.55
N GLY A 28 -4.93 19.35 10.77
CA GLY A 28 -4.17 18.44 11.61
C GLY A 28 -4.83 17.05 11.70
N ILE A 29 -4.12 16.11 12.29
CA ILE A 29 -4.60 14.77 12.63
C ILE A 29 -4.45 14.60 14.14
N VAL A 30 -5.51 14.20 14.80
CA VAL A 30 -5.50 13.90 16.24
C VAL A 30 -4.73 12.60 16.45
N VAL A 31 -3.65 12.64 17.21
CA VAL A 31 -2.78 11.49 17.45
C VAL A 31 -2.87 10.94 18.86
N GLY A 32 -3.52 11.68 19.78
CA GLY A 32 -3.73 11.28 21.18
C GLY A 32 -4.32 12.43 21.98
N PHE A 33 -4.64 12.15 23.22
CA PHE A 33 -5.08 13.08 24.24
C PHE A 33 -4.12 13.04 25.43
N SER A 34 -3.96 14.18 26.11
CA SER A 34 -3.17 14.30 27.34
C SER A 34 -3.84 15.33 28.25
N GLU A 35 -3.80 15.10 29.55
CA GLU A 35 -4.25 16.08 30.56
C GLU A 35 -3.19 17.14 30.84
N GLU A 36 -1.92 16.85 30.49
CA GLU A 36 -0.79 17.74 30.70
C GLU A 36 -0.17 18.18 29.37
N SER A 37 0.31 19.42 29.32
CA SER A 37 1.09 19.96 28.23
C SER A 37 2.35 20.68 28.74
N ARG A 38 3.41 20.61 27.98
CA ARG A 38 4.65 21.35 28.25
C ARG A 38 4.53 22.86 27.99
N PHE A 39 3.43 23.28 27.37
CA PHE A 39 3.19 24.67 26.97
C PHE A 39 2.16 25.31 27.88
N SER A 40 2.49 26.48 28.42
CA SER A 40 1.61 27.25 29.30
C SER A 40 0.47 27.96 28.56
N LYS A 41 0.61 28.20 27.25
CA LYS A 41 -0.41 28.82 26.41
C LYS A 41 -0.73 27.91 25.24
N LEU A 42 -1.90 27.29 25.31
CA LEU A 42 -2.43 26.45 24.24
C LEU A 42 -3.45 27.24 23.41
N ARG A 43 -3.47 26.97 22.11
CA ARG A 43 -4.55 27.41 21.22
C ARG A 43 -5.61 26.34 21.15
N GLU A 44 -6.81 26.73 20.78
CA GLU A 44 -7.94 25.82 20.67
C GLU A 44 -8.02 25.19 19.27
N VAL A 45 -8.55 23.97 19.20
CA VAL A 45 -9.04 23.37 17.98
C VAL A 45 -10.20 24.23 17.46
N ILE A 46 -10.16 24.58 16.16
CA ILE A 46 -11.18 25.46 15.57
C ILE A 46 -12.45 24.66 15.23
N SER A 47 -12.29 23.51 14.64
CA SER A 47 -13.39 22.60 14.31
C SER A 47 -12.90 21.21 13.98
N ARG A 48 -13.77 20.25 14.07
CA ARG A 48 -13.65 18.90 13.53
C ARG A 48 -13.83 18.90 12.01
N VAL A 49 -13.19 17.96 11.30
CA VAL A 49 -13.39 17.71 9.88
C VAL A 49 -13.97 16.30 9.71
N ASP A 50 -15.28 16.24 9.42
CA ASP A 50 -16.11 15.01 9.45
C ASP A 50 -16.42 14.43 8.07
N ASP A 51 -15.65 14.71 7.07
CA ASP A 51 -15.91 14.27 5.70
C ASP A 51 -15.50 12.81 5.43
N ILE A 52 -14.62 12.24 6.27
CA ILE A 52 -14.22 10.84 6.24
C ILE A 52 -14.14 10.27 7.65
N ALA A 53 -14.20 8.95 7.76
CA ALA A 53 -13.94 8.25 9.01
C ALA A 53 -12.53 8.55 9.56
N PRO A 54 -12.29 8.43 10.87
CA PRO A 54 -10.96 8.57 11.44
C PRO A 54 -9.95 7.59 10.84
N LEU A 55 -8.71 8.03 10.75
CA LEU A 55 -7.58 7.17 10.35
C LEU A 55 -7.36 6.08 11.39
N SER A 56 -7.12 4.84 10.94
CA SER A 56 -6.98 3.70 11.84
C SER A 56 -5.74 3.80 12.73
N PHE A 57 -5.80 3.11 13.87
CA PHE A 57 -4.65 2.97 14.76
C PHE A 57 -3.42 2.40 14.02
N GLY A 58 -3.61 1.40 13.15
CA GLY A 58 -2.52 0.82 12.35
C GLY A 58 -1.85 1.87 11.44
N TRP A 59 -2.63 2.74 10.82
CA TRP A 59 -2.11 3.83 9.99
C TRP A 59 -1.31 4.86 10.82
N LEU A 60 -1.82 5.24 12.00
CA LEU A 60 -1.11 6.14 12.91
C LEU A 60 0.18 5.51 13.43
N ALA A 61 0.14 4.24 13.82
CA ALA A 61 1.31 3.50 14.29
C ALA A 61 2.39 3.38 13.21
N LEU A 62 2.00 3.11 11.94
CA LEU A 62 2.93 3.05 10.82
C LEU A 62 3.61 4.40 10.57
N THR A 63 2.84 5.49 10.50
CA THR A 63 3.39 6.83 10.25
C THR A 63 4.25 7.32 11.40
N SER A 64 3.89 7.00 12.65
CA SER A 64 4.69 7.26 13.84
C SER A 64 6.01 6.48 13.83
N PHE A 65 5.95 5.19 13.49
CA PHE A 65 7.16 4.38 13.33
C PHE A 65 8.08 4.96 12.25
N ALA A 66 7.53 5.28 11.07
CA ALA A 66 8.31 5.85 9.97
C ALA A 66 8.99 7.16 10.40
N ALA A 67 8.28 8.04 11.10
CA ALA A 67 8.84 9.30 11.59
C ALA A 67 10.01 9.06 12.53
N ARG A 68 9.88 8.17 13.50
CA ARG A 68 10.94 7.86 14.47
C ARG A 68 12.12 7.16 13.81
N TYR A 69 11.86 6.17 12.98
CA TYR A 69 12.91 5.36 12.35
C TYR A 69 13.74 6.17 11.35
N TYR A 70 13.09 7.04 10.58
CA TYR A 70 13.77 7.91 9.60
C TYR A 70 14.10 9.31 10.15
N GLN A 71 14.10 9.48 11.48
CA GLN A 71 14.50 10.71 12.18
C GLN A 71 13.82 11.97 11.63
N SER A 72 12.50 11.90 11.47
CA SER A 72 11.68 12.99 10.89
C SER A 72 10.53 13.35 11.82
N GLY A 73 9.98 14.55 11.66
CA GLY A 73 8.78 14.94 12.40
C GLY A 73 7.56 14.11 11.96
N TRP A 74 6.72 13.67 12.92
CA TRP A 74 5.55 12.84 12.59
C TRP A 74 4.62 13.50 11.57
N GLY A 75 4.36 14.81 11.68
CA GLY A 75 3.59 15.56 10.70
C GLY A 75 4.22 15.60 9.30
N GLN A 76 5.55 15.50 9.21
CA GLN A 76 6.26 15.45 7.93
C GLN A 76 6.09 14.11 7.20
N VAL A 77 5.71 13.06 7.93
CA VAL A 77 5.34 11.76 7.35
C VAL A 77 3.83 11.66 7.12
N ALA A 78 3.04 11.92 8.16
CA ALA A 78 1.59 11.69 8.17
C ALA A 78 0.84 12.60 7.19
N ILE A 79 1.18 13.89 7.13
CA ILE A 79 0.48 14.83 6.24
C ILE A 79 0.75 14.52 4.76
N PRO A 80 2.00 14.31 4.29
CA PRO A 80 2.25 13.90 2.91
C PRO A 80 1.67 12.52 2.54
N ALA A 81 1.45 11.64 3.49
CA ALA A 81 0.80 10.34 3.27
C ALA A 81 -0.69 10.45 2.86
N LEU A 82 -1.33 11.58 3.16
CA LEU A 82 -2.68 11.87 2.68
C LEU A 82 -2.64 12.47 1.26
N PRO A 83 -3.62 12.20 0.38
CA PRO A 83 -3.81 12.95 -0.86
C PRO A 83 -4.01 14.44 -0.60
N LYS A 84 -3.60 15.29 -1.53
CA LYS A 84 -3.70 16.76 -1.38
C LYS A 84 -5.12 17.26 -1.07
N PHE A 85 -6.14 16.58 -1.58
CA PHE A 85 -7.53 16.90 -1.28
C PHE A 85 -7.82 16.89 0.23
N PHE A 86 -7.34 15.88 0.93
CA PHE A 86 -7.59 15.70 2.37
C PHE A 86 -6.66 16.51 3.28
N ARG A 87 -5.67 17.21 2.72
CA ARG A 87 -4.79 18.17 3.45
C ARG A 87 -5.31 19.59 3.40
N LYS A 88 -6.23 19.89 2.47
CA LYS A 88 -6.78 21.22 2.28
C LYS A 88 -7.93 21.47 3.25
N LEU A 89 -8.14 22.76 3.54
CA LEU A 89 -9.31 23.20 4.29
C LEU A 89 -10.59 22.87 3.49
N PRO A 90 -11.63 22.32 4.14
CA PRO A 90 -12.93 22.17 3.53
C PRO A 90 -13.48 23.54 3.11
N GLY A 91 -13.78 23.69 1.82
CA GLY A 91 -14.40 24.90 1.27
C GLY A 91 -15.88 24.68 0.94
N LYS A 92 -16.57 25.71 0.46
CA LYS A 92 -18.01 25.67 0.13
C LYS A 92 -18.42 24.54 -0.84
N LEU A 93 -17.51 24.07 -1.69
CA LEU A 93 -17.76 22.98 -2.66
C LEU A 93 -17.17 21.64 -2.22
N HIS A 94 -16.71 21.54 -0.97
CA HIS A 94 -16.00 20.35 -0.48
C HIS A 94 -16.88 19.10 -0.56
N GLU A 95 -18.11 19.15 -0.08
CA GLU A 95 -19.06 18.03 -0.10
C GLU A 95 -19.34 17.52 -1.53
N ARG A 96 -19.62 18.44 -2.46
CA ARG A 96 -19.82 18.07 -3.88
C ARG A 96 -18.58 17.42 -4.49
N SER A 97 -17.40 17.89 -4.10
CA SER A 97 -16.14 17.31 -4.56
C SER A 97 -15.94 15.93 -3.97
N LEU A 98 -16.25 15.72 -2.70
CA LEU A 98 -16.19 14.45 -2.02
C LEU A 98 -17.16 13.43 -2.64
N GLU A 99 -18.40 13.84 -2.93
CA GLU A 99 -19.37 13.00 -3.66
C GLU A 99 -18.84 12.57 -5.04
N ARG A 100 -18.15 13.47 -5.76
CA ARG A 100 -17.50 13.11 -7.04
C ARG A 100 -16.38 12.08 -6.85
N LEU A 101 -15.61 12.18 -5.78
CA LEU A 101 -14.58 11.19 -5.45
C LEU A 101 -15.18 9.82 -5.10
N ARG A 102 -16.39 9.80 -4.52
CA ARG A 102 -17.13 8.58 -4.17
C ARG A 102 -17.83 7.93 -5.36
N LYS A 103 -18.11 8.70 -6.42
CA LYS A 103 -18.79 8.14 -7.60
C LYS A 103 -17.91 7.05 -8.22
N GLU A 104 -18.46 5.86 -8.28
CA GLU A 104 -17.87 4.75 -9.00
C GLU A 104 -17.69 5.12 -10.47
N LYS A 105 -16.51 4.91 -10.99
CA LYS A 105 -16.34 4.93 -12.45
C LYS A 105 -17.09 3.72 -12.99
N LYS A 106 -18.12 3.93 -13.81
CA LYS A 106 -18.75 2.83 -14.55
C LYS A 106 -17.65 2.05 -15.29
N ARG A 107 -17.35 0.87 -14.82
CA ARG A 107 -16.45 -0.06 -15.49
C ARG A 107 -17.29 -1.02 -16.29
N ALA A 108 -16.88 -1.31 -17.52
CA ALA A 108 -17.45 -2.43 -18.25
C ALA A 108 -17.11 -3.68 -17.45
N VAL A 109 -18.13 -4.42 -17.04
CA VAL A 109 -17.94 -5.74 -16.43
C VAL A 109 -17.35 -6.61 -17.53
N LYS A 110 -16.08 -6.97 -17.40
CA LYS A 110 -15.43 -7.92 -18.29
C LYS A 110 -15.77 -9.34 -17.82
N GLU A 111 -15.85 -10.25 -18.75
CA GLU A 111 -15.89 -11.66 -18.39
C GLU A 111 -14.62 -12.04 -17.63
N PRO A 112 -14.69 -12.91 -16.63
CA PRO A 112 -13.52 -13.40 -15.92
C PRO A 112 -12.53 -14.00 -16.92
N SER A 113 -11.26 -13.61 -16.84
CA SER A 113 -10.22 -14.26 -17.63
C SER A 113 -10.06 -15.72 -17.21
N GLU A 114 -9.80 -16.58 -18.17
CA GLU A 114 -9.47 -17.97 -17.90
C GLU A 114 -8.28 -18.06 -16.93
N LYS A 115 -8.42 -18.91 -15.91
CA LYS A 115 -7.38 -19.06 -14.88
C LYS A 115 -6.31 -20.02 -15.42
N PRO A 116 -5.05 -19.58 -15.56
CA PRO A 116 -3.97 -20.50 -15.91
C PRO A 116 -3.84 -21.60 -14.85
N HIS A 117 -3.55 -22.82 -15.31
CA HIS A 117 -3.22 -23.92 -14.40
C HIS A 117 -1.90 -23.63 -13.70
N LEU A 118 -1.89 -23.78 -12.38
CA LEU A 118 -0.67 -23.69 -11.59
C LEU A 118 0.16 -24.96 -11.80
N ASN A 119 1.47 -24.81 -11.90
CA ASN A 119 2.38 -25.94 -11.80
C ASN A 119 2.51 -26.40 -10.33
N SER A 120 3.19 -27.52 -10.11
CA SER A 120 3.33 -28.11 -8.76
C SER A 120 3.97 -27.19 -7.73
N GLU A 121 5.02 -26.43 -8.12
CA GLU A 121 5.69 -25.45 -7.25
C GLU A 121 4.75 -24.30 -6.85
N GLN A 122 4.01 -23.77 -7.82
CA GLN A 122 3.05 -22.70 -7.60
C GLN A 122 1.88 -23.15 -6.71
N SER A 123 1.32 -24.36 -6.97
CA SER A 123 0.24 -24.94 -6.16
C SER A 123 0.68 -25.15 -4.71
N ALA A 124 1.87 -25.71 -4.51
CA ALA A 124 2.43 -25.91 -3.18
C ALA A 124 2.55 -24.60 -2.38
N ILE A 125 2.95 -23.50 -3.01
CA ILE A 125 3.02 -22.19 -2.35
C ILE A 125 1.63 -21.74 -1.91
N VAL A 126 0.62 -21.82 -2.79
CA VAL A 126 -0.75 -21.38 -2.50
C VAL A 126 -1.39 -22.21 -1.38
N GLU A 127 -1.09 -23.52 -1.34
CA GLU A 127 -1.57 -24.44 -0.30
C GLU A 127 -0.90 -24.18 1.05
N GLU A 128 0.44 -24.06 1.05
CA GLU A 128 1.25 -23.93 2.28
C GLU A 128 1.16 -22.53 2.89
N PHE A 129 0.76 -21.51 2.11
CA PHE A 129 0.74 -20.12 2.59
C PHE A 129 -0.29 -19.91 3.70
N GLN A 130 0.20 -19.47 4.87
CA GLN A 130 -0.63 -19.29 6.07
C GLN A 130 -1.35 -17.93 6.05
N MET A 131 -2.63 -17.96 6.44
CA MET A 131 -3.53 -16.80 6.47
C MET A 131 -4.34 -16.71 7.79
N ASP A 132 -3.76 -17.18 8.86
CA ASP A 132 -4.38 -17.36 10.18
C ASP A 132 -4.51 -16.06 11.02
N GLY A 133 -4.33 -14.88 10.40
CA GLY A 133 -4.43 -13.60 11.09
C GLY A 133 -3.19 -13.25 11.92
N ALA A 134 -2.04 -13.88 11.64
CA ALA A 134 -0.76 -13.56 12.24
C ALA A 134 0.16 -12.83 11.26
N PHE A 135 1.17 -12.14 11.79
CA PHE A 135 2.27 -11.64 10.97
C PHE A 135 3.05 -12.81 10.38
N TYR A 136 2.94 -13.00 9.09
CA TYR A 136 3.60 -14.08 8.36
C TYR A 136 4.35 -13.52 7.16
N PRO A 137 5.64 -13.20 7.32
CA PRO A 137 6.47 -12.73 6.21
C PRO A 137 7.00 -13.91 5.39
N ALA A 138 6.81 -13.84 4.07
CA ALA A 138 7.29 -14.84 3.14
C ALA A 138 8.10 -14.20 2.02
N LEU A 139 9.13 -14.90 1.54
CA LEU A 139 9.91 -14.57 0.36
C LEU A 139 9.63 -15.62 -0.73
N ILE A 140 9.09 -15.20 -1.87
CA ILE A 140 9.02 -16.01 -3.09
C ILE A 140 10.22 -15.67 -3.96
N PHE A 141 11.21 -16.55 -3.92
CA PHE A 141 12.37 -16.50 -4.78
C PHE A 141 12.07 -17.28 -6.06
N GLY A 142 11.71 -16.59 -7.13
CA GLY A 142 11.31 -17.21 -8.39
C GLY A 142 12.00 -16.60 -9.58
N ILE A 143 12.55 -17.44 -10.44
CA ILE A 143 13.22 -16.99 -11.67
C ILE A 143 12.28 -16.14 -12.54
N THR A 144 12.85 -15.34 -13.45
CA THR A 144 12.06 -14.56 -14.41
C THR A 144 11.18 -15.49 -15.24
N GLY A 145 9.88 -15.17 -15.33
CA GLY A 145 8.91 -16.01 -16.04
C GLY A 145 8.43 -17.23 -15.25
N SER A 146 8.76 -17.36 -13.95
CA SER A 146 8.24 -18.45 -13.10
C SER A 146 6.76 -18.31 -12.73
N GLY A 147 6.10 -17.23 -13.13
CA GLY A 147 4.69 -17.01 -12.84
C GLY A 147 4.38 -16.50 -11.44
N LYS A 148 5.31 -15.80 -10.77
CA LYS A 148 5.08 -15.15 -9.46
C LYS A 148 3.74 -14.40 -9.40
N THR A 149 3.43 -13.64 -10.45
CA THR A 149 2.18 -12.87 -10.52
C THR A 149 0.94 -13.76 -10.42
N GLU A 150 0.96 -14.95 -11.01
CA GLU A 150 -0.17 -15.88 -10.93
C GLU A 150 -0.34 -16.43 -9.49
N VAL A 151 0.77 -16.71 -8.82
CA VAL A 151 0.74 -17.07 -7.38
C VAL A 151 0.11 -15.94 -6.57
N TYR A 152 0.49 -14.68 -6.83
CA TYR A 152 -0.11 -13.52 -6.13
C TYR A 152 -1.61 -13.44 -6.35
N LEU A 153 -2.09 -13.64 -7.59
CA LEU A 153 -3.51 -13.60 -7.90
C LEU A 153 -4.29 -14.72 -7.15
N HIS A 154 -3.71 -15.91 -6.99
CA HIS A 154 -4.32 -16.99 -6.20
C HIS A 154 -4.32 -16.68 -4.70
N LEU A 155 -3.24 -16.10 -4.16
CA LEU A 155 -3.19 -15.67 -2.76
C LEU A 155 -4.21 -14.56 -2.47
N MET A 156 -4.34 -13.59 -3.39
CA MET A 156 -5.40 -12.57 -3.30
C MET A 156 -6.78 -13.20 -3.30
N GLU A 157 -7.05 -14.14 -4.21
CA GLU A 157 -8.34 -14.82 -4.31
C GLU A 157 -8.67 -15.54 -3.01
N LYS A 158 -7.72 -16.29 -2.45
CA LYS A 158 -7.88 -17.00 -1.18
C LYS A 158 -8.30 -16.06 -0.04
N VAL A 159 -7.64 -14.88 0.07
CA VAL A 159 -7.97 -13.87 1.07
C VAL A 159 -9.33 -13.21 0.83
N LEU A 160 -9.60 -12.83 -0.43
CA LEU A 160 -10.81 -12.08 -0.79
C LEU A 160 -12.07 -12.94 -0.72
N LEU A 161 -11.93 -14.26 -0.86
CA LEU A 161 -13.03 -15.23 -0.69
C LEU A 161 -13.28 -15.56 0.78
N SER A 162 -12.23 -15.56 1.62
CA SER A 162 -12.38 -15.90 3.05
C SER A 162 -13.05 -14.80 3.88
N ASP A 163 -12.94 -13.54 3.46
CA ASP A 163 -13.52 -12.39 4.16
C ASP A 163 -14.08 -11.38 3.16
N PRO A 164 -15.43 -11.18 3.11
CA PRO A 164 -16.07 -10.19 2.25
C PRO A 164 -15.62 -8.75 2.46
N ALA A 165 -15.00 -8.40 3.59
CA ALA A 165 -14.45 -7.09 3.86
C ALA A 165 -12.95 -6.99 3.57
N ALA A 166 -12.26 -8.10 3.31
CA ALA A 166 -10.81 -8.12 3.11
C ALA A 166 -10.37 -7.20 1.98
N GLN A 167 -9.26 -6.52 2.20
CA GLN A 167 -8.58 -5.68 1.22
C GLN A 167 -7.14 -6.16 1.04
N VAL A 168 -6.61 -5.98 -0.16
CA VAL A 168 -5.26 -6.40 -0.54
C VAL A 168 -4.48 -5.21 -1.10
N LEU A 169 -3.22 -5.10 -0.70
CA LEU A 169 -2.25 -4.17 -1.28
C LEU A 169 -1.23 -4.95 -2.11
N LEU A 170 -1.18 -4.68 -3.41
CA LEU A 170 -0.12 -5.12 -4.31
C LEU A 170 0.80 -3.93 -4.61
N MET A 171 2.02 -4.00 -4.13
CA MET A 171 3.07 -3.01 -4.39
C MET A 171 3.98 -3.49 -5.52
N VAL A 172 4.22 -2.62 -6.48
CA VAL A 172 5.09 -2.89 -7.61
C VAL A 172 6.03 -1.70 -7.87
N PRO A 173 7.21 -1.90 -8.49
CA PRO A 173 8.05 -0.81 -8.97
C PRO A 173 7.29 0.12 -9.92
N GLU A 174 7.70 1.39 -10.00
CA GLU A 174 7.01 2.37 -10.86
C GLU A 174 6.98 1.94 -12.33
N ILE A 175 8.05 1.32 -12.83
CA ILE A 175 8.15 0.81 -14.20
C ILE A 175 7.20 -0.38 -14.46
N ASN A 176 6.87 -1.15 -13.43
CA ASN A 176 6.02 -2.34 -13.53
C ASN A 176 4.53 -2.03 -13.35
N LEU A 177 4.18 -0.84 -12.87
CA LEU A 177 2.78 -0.42 -12.77
C LEU A 177 2.24 0.00 -14.15
N THR A 178 2.05 -0.98 -14.99
CA THR A 178 1.52 -0.80 -16.34
C THR A 178 -0.01 -0.92 -16.37
N PRO A 179 -0.69 -0.32 -17.36
CA PRO A 179 -2.11 -0.55 -17.58
C PRO A 179 -2.46 -2.04 -17.70
N GLN A 180 -1.59 -2.83 -18.34
CA GLN A 180 -1.76 -4.27 -18.53
C GLN A 180 -1.79 -5.03 -17.19
N LEU A 181 -0.92 -4.68 -16.23
CA LEU A 181 -0.97 -5.30 -14.90
C LEU A 181 -2.29 -5.00 -14.19
N VAL A 182 -2.70 -3.73 -14.18
CA VAL A 182 -3.97 -3.32 -13.56
C VAL A 182 -5.15 -4.02 -14.23
N GLU A 183 -5.14 -4.11 -15.57
CA GLU A 183 -6.15 -4.81 -16.34
C GLU A 183 -6.17 -6.31 -16.05
N ARG A 184 -5.02 -6.95 -15.91
CA ARG A 184 -4.89 -8.37 -15.53
C ARG A 184 -5.52 -8.63 -14.16
N VAL A 185 -5.22 -7.78 -13.16
CA VAL A 185 -5.83 -7.88 -11.83
C VAL A 185 -7.35 -7.65 -11.92
N GLN A 186 -7.78 -6.63 -12.67
CA GLN A 186 -9.21 -6.32 -12.84
C GLN A 186 -9.98 -7.46 -13.54
N SER A 187 -9.39 -8.08 -14.55
CA SER A 187 -10.00 -9.21 -15.29
C SER A 187 -10.06 -10.48 -14.43
N ARG A 188 -9.11 -10.64 -13.49
CA ARG A 188 -9.16 -11.74 -12.52
C ARG A 188 -10.26 -11.55 -11.48
N PHE A 189 -10.55 -10.32 -11.10
CA PHE A 189 -11.52 -9.94 -10.07
C PHE A 189 -12.58 -8.96 -10.62
N PRO A 190 -13.37 -9.34 -11.64
CA PRO A 190 -14.27 -8.42 -12.34
C PRO A 190 -15.38 -7.83 -11.45
N GLN A 191 -15.74 -8.54 -10.37
CA GLN A 191 -16.78 -8.14 -9.42
C GLN A 191 -16.26 -7.22 -8.30
N LEU A 192 -14.94 -7.01 -8.22
CA LEU A 192 -14.32 -6.23 -7.15
C LEU A 192 -13.81 -4.88 -7.68
N GLU A 193 -13.89 -3.86 -6.85
CA GLU A 193 -13.27 -2.58 -7.18
C GLU A 193 -11.74 -2.68 -7.00
N VAL A 194 -11.02 -2.61 -8.12
CA VAL A 194 -9.57 -2.53 -8.19
C VAL A 194 -9.20 -1.08 -8.49
N VAL A 195 -8.34 -0.50 -7.68
CA VAL A 195 -7.83 0.86 -7.89
C VAL A 195 -6.31 0.86 -8.00
N SER A 196 -5.76 1.90 -8.62
CA SER A 196 -4.31 2.10 -8.69
C SER A 196 -3.90 3.39 -7.97
N TRP A 197 -2.63 3.43 -7.50
CA TRP A 197 -2.06 4.64 -6.92
C TRP A 197 -0.56 4.76 -7.23
N ASN A 198 -0.20 5.77 -8.03
CA ASN A 198 1.18 6.08 -8.39
C ASN A 198 1.44 7.59 -8.47
N SER A 199 2.70 7.97 -8.64
CA SER A 199 3.14 9.37 -8.70
C SER A 199 2.56 10.13 -9.89
N GLY A 200 2.40 9.48 -11.06
CA GLY A 200 1.93 10.08 -12.31
C GLY A 200 0.42 10.35 -12.39
N MET A 201 -0.37 9.85 -11.44
CA MET A 201 -1.83 10.05 -11.45
C MET A 201 -2.22 11.49 -11.10
N ALA A 202 -3.30 11.98 -11.70
CA ALA A 202 -3.91 13.25 -11.31
C ALA A 202 -4.39 13.23 -9.84
N GLU A 203 -4.27 14.35 -9.15
CA GLU A 203 -4.58 14.45 -7.71
C GLU A 203 -6.01 14.03 -7.35
N GLY A 204 -6.99 14.31 -8.22
CA GLY A 204 -8.37 13.84 -8.04
C GLY A 204 -8.48 12.30 -8.10
N GLN A 205 -7.72 11.66 -8.99
CA GLN A 205 -7.68 10.21 -9.09
C GLN A 205 -7.00 9.58 -7.86
N LYS A 206 -5.88 10.17 -7.39
CA LYS A 206 -5.22 9.74 -6.15
C LYS A 206 -6.17 9.82 -4.97
N ALA A 207 -6.90 10.93 -4.84
CA ALA A 207 -7.87 11.12 -3.76
C ALA A 207 -9.02 10.11 -3.83
N SER A 208 -9.56 9.83 -5.03
CA SER A 208 -10.63 8.85 -5.24
C SER A 208 -10.16 7.44 -4.89
N SER A 209 -8.98 7.00 -5.38
CA SER A 209 -8.42 5.68 -5.08
C SER A 209 -8.14 5.49 -3.58
N TRP A 210 -7.55 6.51 -2.95
CA TRP A 210 -7.28 6.49 -1.51
C TRP A 210 -8.57 6.41 -0.69
N LEU A 211 -9.59 7.21 -1.06
CA LEU A 211 -10.89 7.22 -0.39
C LEU A 211 -11.61 5.88 -0.54
N ALA A 212 -11.57 5.28 -1.74
CA ALA A 212 -12.16 3.98 -1.98
C ALA A 212 -11.54 2.87 -1.10
N CYS A 213 -10.21 2.92 -0.88
CA CYS A 213 -9.53 2.03 0.07
C CYS A 213 -9.94 2.32 1.53
N HIS A 214 -9.95 3.60 1.91
CA HIS A 214 -10.30 4.03 3.26
C HIS A 214 -11.73 3.65 3.67
N GLU A 215 -12.68 3.76 2.75
CA GLU A 215 -14.09 3.38 2.94
C GLU A 215 -14.33 1.87 2.79
N GLY A 216 -13.35 1.09 2.32
CA GLY A 216 -13.47 -0.35 2.11
C GLY A 216 -14.18 -0.73 0.79
N ARG A 217 -14.50 0.22 -0.08
CA ARG A 217 -15.08 -0.04 -1.41
C ARG A 217 -14.09 -0.73 -2.32
N ALA A 218 -12.89 -0.14 -2.46
CA ALA A 218 -11.81 -0.80 -3.20
C ALA A 218 -11.28 -1.98 -2.39
N ARG A 219 -11.33 -3.15 -3.00
CA ARG A 219 -10.88 -4.42 -2.41
C ARG A 219 -9.42 -4.69 -2.74
N ILE A 220 -8.90 -4.16 -3.84
CA ILE A 220 -7.53 -4.32 -4.28
C ILE A 220 -6.95 -2.95 -4.64
N LEU A 221 -5.80 -2.63 -4.06
CA LEU A 221 -4.98 -1.49 -4.45
C LEU A 221 -3.70 -2.02 -5.10
N VAL A 222 -3.49 -1.64 -6.36
CA VAL A 222 -2.20 -1.84 -7.05
C VAL A 222 -1.46 -0.51 -7.03
N GLY A 223 -0.30 -0.46 -6.40
CA GLY A 223 0.35 0.82 -6.23
C GLY A 223 1.87 0.75 -6.18
N THR A 224 2.49 1.92 -6.30
CA THR A 224 3.93 2.07 -6.18
C THR A 224 4.31 2.48 -4.75
N ARG A 225 5.52 2.93 -4.55
CA ARG A 225 6.12 3.28 -3.24
C ARG A 225 5.17 3.99 -2.25
N LEU A 226 4.42 5.00 -2.72
CA LEU A 226 3.56 5.78 -1.82
C LEU A 226 2.35 5.01 -1.30
N SER A 227 1.94 3.94 -2.00
CA SER A 227 0.77 3.13 -1.63
C SER A 227 0.92 2.42 -0.28
N VAL A 228 2.15 2.29 0.25
CA VAL A 228 2.39 1.76 1.59
C VAL A 228 1.66 2.55 2.68
N PHE A 229 1.37 3.84 2.44
CA PHE A 229 0.63 4.72 3.35
C PHE A 229 -0.87 4.83 3.03
N ALA A 230 -1.40 4.09 2.07
CA ALA A 230 -2.84 4.10 1.82
C ALA A 230 -3.60 3.69 3.09
N SER A 231 -4.72 4.36 3.35
CA SER A 231 -5.60 3.98 4.46
C SER A 231 -6.52 2.86 4.00
N PHE A 232 -6.59 1.79 4.76
CA PHE A 232 -7.49 0.66 4.50
C PHE A 232 -8.43 0.46 5.68
N LYS A 233 -9.64 0.01 5.38
CA LYS A 233 -10.62 -0.36 6.39
C LYS A 233 -10.35 -1.75 6.96
N SER A 234 -9.91 -2.69 6.11
CA SER A 234 -9.66 -4.09 6.47
C SER A 234 -8.56 -4.72 5.60
N LEU A 235 -7.32 -4.21 5.71
CA LEU A 235 -6.18 -4.81 5.01
C LEU A 235 -5.88 -6.19 5.57
N LYS A 236 -5.74 -7.20 4.69
CA LYS A 236 -5.52 -8.60 5.08
C LYS A 236 -4.30 -9.24 4.40
N LEU A 237 -3.76 -8.64 3.36
CA LEU A 237 -2.59 -9.14 2.65
C LEU A 237 -1.82 -8.00 2.02
N ILE A 238 -0.50 -8.07 2.12
CA ILE A 238 0.41 -7.20 1.37
C ILE A 238 1.28 -8.07 0.46
N LEU A 239 1.37 -7.69 -0.80
CA LEU A 239 2.25 -8.29 -1.79
C LEU A 239 3.21 -7.23 -2.31
N VAL A 240 4.50 -7.52 -2.36
CA VAL A 240 5.55 -6.63 -2.87
C VAL A 240 6.28 -7.37 -3.98
N ASP A 241 6.00 -7.01 -5.21
CA ASP A 241 6.67 -7.59 -6.37
C ASP A 241 7.99 -6.86 -6.65
N GLU A 242 8.99 -7.61 -7.14
CA GLU A 242 10.37 -7.15 -7.35
C GLU A 242 10.89 -6.34 -6.15
N GLU A 243 10.85 -6.95 -4.94
CA GLU A 243 11.11 -6.30 -3.65
C GLU A 243 12.50 -5.62 -3.55
N HIS A 244 13.42 -6.06 -4.39
CA HIS A 244 14.79 -5.55 -4.48
C HIS A 244 14.90 -4.21 -5.22
N ASP A 245 13.84 -3.80 -5.94
CA ASP A 245 13.88 -2.64 -6.83
C ASP A 245 14.15 -1.33 -6.04
N PRO A 246 15.16 -0.53 -6.46
CA PRO A 246 15.54 0.69 -5.77
C PRO A 246 14.45 1.78 -5.78
N SER A 247 13.44 1.70 -6.65
CA SER A 247 12.33 2.65 -6.68
C SER A 247 11.46 2.63 -5.42
N PHE A 248 11.53 1.56 -4.62
CA PHE A 248 10.91 1.52 -3.30
C PHE A 248 11.58 2.46 -2.28
N LYS A 249 12.80 2.92 -2.53
CA LYS A 249 13.46 3.94 -1.71
C LYS A 249 13.02 5.34 -2.13
N SER A 250 12.48 6.13 -1.18
CA SER A 250 12.15 7.53 -1.43
C SER A 250 13.43 8.36 -1.56
N GLN A 251 13.49 9.20 -2.60
CA GLN A 251 14.61 10.11 -2.84
C GLN A 251 14.34 11.52 -2.32
N GLU A 252 13.07 11.87 -2.07
CA GLU A 252 12.63 13.20 -1.66
C GLU A 252 11.95 13.17 -0.29
N GLY A 253 12.04 14.26 0.43
CA GLY A 253 11.44 14.42 1.76
C GLY A 253 11.97 13.37 2.74
N VAL A 254 11.08 12.63 3.37
CA VAL A 254 11.45 11.50 4.24
C VAL A 254 11.91 10.33 3.37
N ARG A 255 13.20 10.00 3.47
CA ARG A 255 13.84 8.97 2.63
C ARG A 255 13.55 7.54 3.14
N TYR A 256 12.28 7.18 3.22
CA TYR A 256 11.85 5.85 3.66
C TYR A 256 12.06 4.79 2.57
N ASN A 257 12.15 3.52 2.98
CA ASN A 257 12.03 2.36 2.11
C ASN A 257 10.62 1.77 2.25
N ALA A 258 9.87 1.71 1.16
CA ALA A 258 8.48 1.27 1.18
C ALA A 258 8.34 -0.24 1.40
N ARG A 259 9.29 -1.07 0.94
CA ARG A 259 9.35 -2.50 1.25
C ARG A 259 9.46 -2.72 2.77
N ASP A 260 10.38 -2.02 3.41
CA ASP A 260 10.62 -2.17 4.86
C ASP A 260 9.41 -1.64 5.66
N LEU A 261 8.79 -0.55 5.19
CA LEU A 261 7.54 -0.07 5.78
C LEU A 261 6.36 -1.02 5.54
N ALA A 262 6.32 -1.74 4.43
CA ALA A 262 5.30 -2.76 4.16
C ALA A 262 5.43 -3.94 5.14
N LEU A 263 6.66 -4.40 5.42
CA LEU A 263 6.95 -5.40 6.46
C LEU A 263 6.51 -4.90 7.85
N LYS A 264 6.87 -3.65 8.17
CA LYS A 264 6.44 -3.06 9.45
C LYS A 264 4.93 -2.93 9.54
N ARG A 265 4.28 -2.53 8.46
CA ARG A 265 2.83 -2.43 8.38
C ARG A 265 2.16 -3.79 8.62
N ALA A 266 2.61 -4.83 7.91
CA ALA A 266 2.11 -6.18 8.09
C ALA A 266 2.27 -6.66 9.55
N SER A 267 3.39 -6.34 10.18
CA SER A 267 3.63 -6.63 11.61
C SER A 267 2.68 -5.89 12.55
N ILE A 268 2.41 -4.59 12.29
CA ILE A 268 1.48 -3.79 13.10
C ILE A 268 0.05 -4.32 12.97
N GLU A 269 -0.38 -4.63 11.73
CA GLU A 269 -1.73 -5.06 11.40
C GLU A 269 -1.93 -6.57 11.60
N LYS A 270 -0.85 -7.31 11.95
CA LYS A 270 -0.83 -8.78 12.16
C LYS A 270 -1.39 -9.54 10.97
N ILE A 271 -0.88 -9.24 9.79
CA ILE A 271 -1.30 -9.83 8.52
C ILE A 271 -0.10 -10.44 7.78
N PRO A 272 -0.33 -11.39 6.88
CA PRO A 272 0.70 -11.91 6.01
C PRO A 272 1.21 -10.88 5.00
N ILE A 273 2.49 -11.03 4.65
CA ILE A 273 3.16 -10.27 3.59
C ILE A 273 4.04 -11.18 2.75
N VAL A 274 3.97 -11.02 1.44
CA VAL A 274 4.83 -11.70 0.48
C VAL A 274 5.75 -10.71 -0.19
N LEU A 275 7.04 -10.99 -0.14
CA LEU A 275 8.05 -10.34 -0.96
C LEU A 275 8.40 -11.27 -2.13
N GLY A 276 8.34 -10.78 -3.34
CA GLY A 276 8.66 -11.58 -4.52
C GLY A 276 9.80 -10.98 -5.31
N SER A 277 10.73 -11.81 -5.77
CA SER A 277 11.86 -11.38 -6.61
C SER A 277 12.51 -12.54 -7.33
N ALA A 278 13.11 -12.25 -8.50
CA ALA A 278 14.05 -13.15 -9.16
C ALA A 278 15.48 -12.98 -8.62
N THR A 279 15.76 -11.82 -8.04
CA THR A 279 17.08 -11.44 -7.47
C THR A 279 16.86 -10.77 -6.11
N PRO A 280 16.47 -11.55 -5.08
CA PRO A 280 16.13 -10.97 -3.77
C PRO A 280 17.25 -10.11 -3.21
N SER A 281 16.88 -9.06 -2.47
CA SER A 281 17.86 -8.28 -1.70
C SER A 281 18.56 -9.16 -0.67
N LEU A 282 19.82 -8.81 -0.34
CA LEU A 282 20.61 -9.57 0.62
C LEU A 282 19.92 -9.66 1.98
N GLU A 283 19.24 -8.60 2.40
CA GLU A 283 18.49 -8.52 3.65
C GLU A 283 17.30 -9.50 3.67
N SER A 284 16.50 -9.51 2.60
CA SER A 284 15.34 -10.40 2.48
C SER A 284 15.79 -11.86 2.39
N TYR A 285 16.83 -12.14 1.61
CA TYR A 285 17.36 -13.48 1.46
C TYR A 285 17.98 -14.00 2.75
N LYS A 286 18.77 -13.18 3.47
CA LYS A 286 19.31 -13.52 4.78
C LYS A 286 18.19 -13.82 5.78
N ASN A 287 17.16 -12.99 5.87
CA ASN A 287 16.04 -13.23 6.77
C ASN A 287 15.30 -14.54 6.44
N ALA A 288 15.23 -14.91 5.16
CA ALA A 288 14.65 -16.19 4.75
C ALA A 288 15.55 -17.39 5.14
N LEU A 289 16.88 -17.27 4.97
CA LEU A 289 17.82 -18.32 5.38
C LEU A 289 17.86 -18.51 6.91
N GLU A 290 17.69 -17.44 7.67
CA GLU A 290 17.61 -17.48 9.14
C GLU A 290 16.23 -17.94 9.68
N GLY A 291 15.29 -18.30 8.80
CA GLY A 291 13.95 -18.74 9.18
C GLY A 291 13.01 -17.63 9.70
N LYS A 292 13.43 -16.35 9.59
CA LYS A 292 12.58 -15.21 9.94
C LYS A 292 11.48 -14.96 8.90
N PHE A 293 11.77 -15.29 7.64
CA PHE A 293 10.82 -15.30 6.54
C PHE A 293 10.64 -16.73 6.05
N LYS A 294 9.41 -17.12 5.72
CA LYS A 294 9.16 -18.36 5.00
C LYS A 294 9.73 -18.24 3.60
N LEU A 295 10.63 -19.14 3.22
CA LEU A 295 11.21 -19.18 1.88
C LEU A 295 10.42 -20.14 0.98
N PHE A 296 9.91 -19.61 -0.13
CA PHE A 296 9.36 -20.36 -1.23
C PHE A 296 10.26 -20.20 -2.47
N LYS A 297 10.42 -21.27 -3.24
CA LYS A 297 11.20 -21.24 -4.48
C LYS A 297 10.35 -21.61 -5.67
N LEU A 298 10.51 -20.87 -6.75
CA LEU A 298 9.96 -21.17 -8.07
C LEU A 298 11.12 -21.32 -9.05
N THR A 299 11.52 -22.54 -9.32
CA THR A 299 12.69 -22.89 -10.14
C THR A 299 12.32 -23.13 -11.59
N GLN A 300 11.04 -23.41 -11.87
CA GLN A 300 10.51 -23.69 -13.19
C GLN A 300 9.86 -22.46 -13.80
N ARG A 301 9.97 -22.32 -15.12
CA ARG A 301 9.19 -21.32 -15.86
C ARG A 301 7.73 -21.76 -15.98
N ALA A 302 6.81 -20.80 -15.88
CA ALA A 302 5.37 -21.06 -16.06
C ALA A 302 5.05 -21.54 -17.49
N ASN A 303 5.81 -21.08 -18.49
CA ASN A 303 5.73 -21.57 -19.87
C ASN A 303 6.96 -22.45 -20.16
N SER A 304 6.75 -23.76 -20.25
CA SER A 304 7.80 -24.75 -20.53
C SER A 304 8.47 -24.56 -21.90
N ASN A 305 7.80 -23.89 -22.86
CA ASN A 305 8.34 -23.62 -24.19
C ASN A 305 9.18 -22.32 -24.26
N ALA A 306 9.30 -21.60 -23.15
CA ALA A 306 10.12 -20.39 -23.13
C ALA A 306 11.59 -20.74 -22.91
N HIS A 307 12.40 -20.58 -23.95
CA HIS A 307 13.85 -20.72 -23.90
C HIS A 307 14.54 -19.42 -23.47
N LEU A 308 15.73 -19.55 -22.88
CA LEU A 308 16.61 -18.40 -22.66
C LEU A 308 17.08 -17.89 -24.03
N PRO A 309 17.23 -16.56 -24.19
CA PRO A 309 17.86 -16.03 -25.39
C PRO A 309 19.27 -16.57 -25.51
N GLU A 310 19.68 -16.91 -26.72
CA GLU A 310 21.09 -17.18 -27.03
C GLU A 310 21.91 -15.90 -26.82
N LEU A 311 22.94 -16.00 -26.00
CA LEU A 311 23.86 -14.90 -25.75
C LEU A 311 25.07 -15.06 -26.63
N SER A 312 25.32 -14.11 -27.55
CA SER A 312 26.54 -14.02 -28.31
C SER A 312 27.32 -12.76 -27.90
N LEU A 313 28.61 -12.93 -27.69
CA LEU A 313 29.52 -11.81 -27.49
C LEU A 313 30.00 -11.28 -28.82
N VAL A 314 29.65 -10.04 -29.12
CA VAL A 314 30.12 -9.33 -30.32
C VAL A 314 31.18 -8.31 -29.88
N ASP A 315 32.42 -8.49 -30.38
CA ASP A 315 33.50 -7.49 -30.16
C ASP A 315 33.31 -6.34 -31.16
N ILE A 316 32.63 -5.28 -30.72
CA ILE A 316 32.35 -4.10 -31.54
C ILE A 316 33.61 -3.37 -32.08
N ARG A 317 34.82 -3.72 -31.60
CA ARG A 317 36.07 -3.16 -32.08
C ARG A 317 36.51 -3.82 -33.40
N LYS A 318 35.94 -4.97 -33.75
CA LYS A 318 36.27 -5.75 -34.93
C LYS A 318 35.37 -5.48 -36.14
N ASP A 319 34.22 -4.83 -35.92
CA ASP A 319 33.32 -4.38 -36.97
C ASP A 319 33.68 -2.92 -37.36
N LYS A 320 34.63 -2.80 -38.30
CA LYS A 320 34.90 -1.58 -39.04
C LYS A 320 34.62 -1.84 -40.52
#